data_435de6bd6443ec1da8e33bb29c81d021
#
_entry.id   435de6bd6443ec1da8e33bb29c81d021
#
_cell.length_a   1.000
_cell.length_b   1.000
_cell.length_c   1.000
_cell.angle_alpha   90.00
_cell.angle_beta   90.00
_cell.angle_gamma   90.00
#
_symmetry.space_group_name_H-M   'P 1'
#
loop_
_entity.id
_entity.type
_entity.pdbx_description
1 polymer ?
#
loop_
_entity_poly.entity_id
_entity_poly.type
_entity_poly.pdbx_seq_one_letter_code
_entity_poly.pdbx_strand_id
1 'polypeptide(L)'
;MKKVYVIANRAGKAVIMNDRKQYKVEEGNNTTMASMKLLAKFMSGIKDNSDEIVVILPKSLGCVMSVKNANKWLANGNRTVKGVQLSEDYVNLAKYISDMRLYLGNVTFKLQGSESVTNTEKIYVNLAWQCLGKLENRPEMPACMQA
;
A
#
# COMPACT_ATOMS: atom_id res chain seq x y z
N MET A 1 5.38 12.82 -13.89
CA MET A 1 4.65 11.69 -13.31
C MET A 1 5.55 10.93 -12.35
N LYS A 2 5.05 10.68 -11.16
CA LYS A 2 5.75 9.86 -10.17
C LYS A 2 5.08 8.49 -10.09
N LYS A 3 5.88 7.44 -9.93
CA LYS A 3 5.36 6.09 -9.75
C LYS A 3 5.92 5.50 -8.47
N VAL A 4 5.09 4.85 -7.69
CA VAL A 4 5.49 4.11 -6.50
C VAL A 4 4.87 2.73 -6.52
N TYR A 5 5.57 1.78 -5.92
CA TYR A 5 5.23 0.36 -5.96
C TYR A 5 5.14 -0.16 -4.54
N VAL A 6 3.98 -0.63 -4.15
CA VAL A 6 3.74 -1.18 -2.81
C VAL A 6 3.60 -2.69 -2.94
N ILE A 7 4.39 -3.41 -2.17
CA ILE A 7 4.30 -4.87 -2.08
C ILE A 7 4.29 -5.27 -0.61
N ALA A 8 3.71 -6.41 -0.31
CA ALA A 8 3.71 -6.95 1.04
C ALA A 8 3.61 -8.46 1.00
N ASN A 9 4.26 -9.12 1.97
CA ASN A 9 4.19 -10.56 2.11
C ASN A 9 3.08 -10.98 3.10
N ARG A 10 2.88 -12.28 3.23
CA ARG A 10 1.85 -12.83 4.13
C ARG A 10 2.16 -12.61 5.61
N ALA A 11 3.44 -12.46 5.95
CA ALA A 11 3.86 -12.20 7.32
C ALA A 11 3.55 -10.77 7.78
N GLY A 12 3.09 -9.91 6.87
CA GLY A 12 2.75 -8.53 7.20
C GLY A 12 3.91 -7.56 7.10
N LYS A 13 4.94 -7.88 6.33
CA LYS A 13 6.03 -6.96 6.02
C LYS A 13 5.82 -6.36 4.63
N ALA A 14 5.87 -5.05 4.53
CA ALA A 14 5.61 -4.32 3.30
C ALA A 14 6.75 -3.39 2.93
N VAL A 15 6.91 -3.17 1.64
CA VAL A 15 7.87 -2.21 1.08
C VAL A 15 7.14 -1.29 0.12
N ILE A 16 7.44 0.00 0.19
CA ILE A 16 7.08 0.97 -0.83
C ILE A 16 8.36 1.48 -1.49
N MET A 17 8.42 1.42 -2.81
CA MET A 17 9.61 1.78 -3.60
C MET A 17 9.23 2.77 -4.68
N ASN A 18 10.08 3.75 -4.95
CA ASN A 18 9.89 4.70 -6.04
C ASN A 18 10.73 4.32 -7.28
N ASP A 19 10.64 5.11 -8.34
CA ASP A 19 11.39 4.89 -9.60
C ASP A 19 12.90 4.97 -9.43
N ARG A 20 13.37 5.61 -8.37
CA ARG A 20 14.80 5.73 -8.05
C ARG A 20 15.29 4.59 -7.16
N LYS A 21 14.45 3.59 -6.90
CA LYS A 21 14.74 2.44 -6.05
C LYS A 21 14.94 2.81 -4.58
N GLN A 22 14.53 3.99 -4.17
CA GLN A 22 14.45 4.36 -2.76
C GLN A 22 13.24 3.68 -2.16
N TYR A 23 13.35 3.17 -0.94
CA TYR A 23 12.28 2.40 -0.34
C TYR A 23 12.11 2.67 1.15
N LYS A 24 10.92 2.37 1.64
CA LYS A 24 10.59 2.35 3.08
C LYS A 24 9.87 1.06 3.40
N VAL A 25 9.96 0.63 4.64
CA VAL A 25 9.43 -0.64 5.13
C VAL A 25 8.44 -0.36 6.26
N GLU A 26 7.41 -1.18 6.34
CA GLU A 26 6.42 -1.15 7.43
C GLU A 26 6.00 -2.57 7.77
N GLU A 27 5.51 -2.76 9.00
CA GLU A 27 4.99 -4.03 9.46
C GLU A 27 3.55 -3.89 9.92
N GLY A 28 2.75 -4.91 9.69
CA GLY A 28 1.36 -5.01 10.12
C GLY A 28 1.02 -6.46 10.42
N ASN A 29 -0.23 -6.71 10.81
CA ASN A 29 -0.66 -8.06 11.17
C ASN A 29 -0.81 -8.99 9.94
N ASN A 30 -0.97 -8.41 8.76
CA ASN A 30 -1.12 -9.16 7.52
C ASN A 30 -0.73 -8.26 6.34
N THR A 31 -0.77 -8.83 5.14
CA THR A 31 -0.44 -8.13 3.89
C THR A 31 -1.21 -6.82 3.73
N THR A 32 -2.51 -6.86 3.96
CA THR A 32 -3.39 -5.71 3.74
C THR A 32 -3.06 -4.58 4.73
N MET A 33 -2.92 -4.89 6.01
CA MET A 33 -2.60 -3.89 7.03
C MET A 33 -1.24 -3.24 6.80
N ALA A 34 -0.23 -4.02 6.49
CA ALA A 34 1.12 -3.49 6.21
C ALA A 34 1.10 -2.56 5.00
N SER A 35 0.43 -2.96 3.94
CA SER A 35 0.30 -2.15 2.71
C SER A 35 -0.46 -0.84 2.97
N MET A 36 -1.56 -0.90 3.72
CA MET A 36 -2.34 0.28 4.05
C MET A 36 -1.56 1.27 4.91
N LYS A 37 -0.79 0.79 5.88
CA LYS A 37 0.05 1.65 6.71
C LYS A 37 1.07 2.41 5.88
N LEU A 38 1.75 1.73 4.96
CA LEU A 38 2.71 2.38 4.06
C LEU A 38 2.02 3.39 3.15
N LEU A 39 0.89 3.00 2.56
CA LEU A 39 0.15 3.86 1.66
C LEU A 39 -0.36 5.12 2.37
N ALA A 40 -0.89 4.98 3.58
CA ALA A 40 -1.35 6.11 4.36
C ALA A 40 -0.21 7.07 4.70
N LYS A 41 0.93 6.56 5.10
CA LYS A 41 2.12 7.38 5.37
C LYS A 41 2.60 8.10 4.12
N PHE A 42 2.64 7.41 2.99
CA PHE A 42 3.02 8.01 1.72
C PHE A 42 2.07 9.14 1.34
N MET A 43 0.77 8.89 1.40
CA MET A 43 -0.25 9.88 1.02
C MET A 43 -0.24 11.10 1.96
N SER A 44 0.03 10.90 3.25
CA SER A 44 0.12 12.00 4.20
C SER A 44 1.31 12.94 3.92
N GLY A 45 2.33 12.43 3.23
CA GLY A 45 3.51 13.22 2.85
C GLY A 45 3.37 13.96 1.53
N ILE A 46 2.28 13.78 0.79
CA ILE A 46 2.07 14.49 -0.47
C ILE A 46 1.63 15.92 -0.18
N LYS A 47 2.50 16.86 -0.51
CA LYS A 47 2.25 18.30 -0.24
C LYS A 47 1.78 19.06 -1.47
N ASP A 48 2.13 18.58 -2.65
CA ASP A 48 1.81 19.21 -3.92
C ASP A 48 1.09 18.20 -4.78
N ASN A 49 -0.09 18.55 -5.26
CA ASN A 49 -0.91 17.69 -6.09
C ASN A 49 -0.89 18.09 -7.58
N SER A 50 0.11 18.85 -8.01
CA SER A 50 0.26 19.25 -9.41
C SER A 50 0.76 18.11 -10.29
N ASP A 51 1.55 17.18 -9.74
CA ASP A 51 2.10 16.03 -10.48
C ASP A 51 1.16 14.83 -10.36
N GLU A 52 1.03 14.10 -11.46
CA GLU A 52 0.36 12.81 -11.41
C GLU A 52 1.19 11.78 -10.67
N ILE A 53 0.52 11.00 -9.83
CA ILE A 53 1.13 9.93 -9.04
C ILE A 53 0.40 8.63 -9.36
N VAL A 54 1.14 7.62 -9.78
CA VAL A 54 0.61 6.27 -10.02
C VAL A 54 1.15 5.36 -8.92
N VAL A 55 0.26 4.70 -8.21
CA VAL A 55 0.60 3.78 -7.13
C VAL A 55 0.18 2.38 -7.54
N ILE A 56 1.15 1.47 -7.62
CA ILE A 56 0.90 0.06 -7.91
C ILE A 56 0.75 -0.65 -6.56
N LEU A 57 -0.39 -1.28 -6.33
CA LEU A 57 -0.78 -1.85 -5.04
C LEU A 57 -0.93 -3.36 -5.09
N PRO A 58 -0.76 -4.06 -3.97
CA PRO A 58 -1.11 -5.48 -3.89
C PRO A 58 -2.58 -5.69 -4.27
N LYS A 59 -2.84 -6.81 -4.91
CA LYS A 59 -4.18 -7.17 -5.39
C LYS A 59 -5.23 -7.20 -4.28
N SER A 60 -4.82 -7.56 -3.06
CA SER A 60 -5.69 -7.64 -1.89
C SER A 60 -6.29 -6.29 -1.47
N LEU A 61 -5.73 -5.17 -1.93
CA LEU A 61 -6.24 -3.85 -1.59
C LEU A 61 -7.39 -3.37 -2.47
N GLY A 62 -7.81 -4.17 -3.44
CA GLY A 62 -8.86 -3.75 -4.38
C GLY A 62 -10.14 -3.27 -3.71
N CYS A 63 -10.59 -3.97 -2.66
CA CYS A 63 -11.84 -3.62 -1.97
C CYS A 63 -11.68 -2.40 -1.04
N VAL A 64 -10.49 -2.10 -0.54
CA VAL A 64 -10.28 -0.97 0.38
C VAL A 64 -10.07 0.35 -0.36
N MET A 65 -9.92 0.30 -1.67
CA MET A 65 -9.76 1.51 -2.48
C MET A 65 -11.10 2.20 -2.77
N SER A 66 -12.21 1.66 -2.29
CA SER A 66 -13.55 2.19 -2.52
C SER A 66 -14.02 3.00 -1.33
N VAL A 67 -14.30 4.29 -1.56
CA VAL A 67 -14.94 5.16 -0.56
C VAL A 67 -16.27 4.57 -0.10
N LYS A 68 -17.01 3.97 -1.03
CA LYS A 68 -18.30 3.33 -0.75
C LYS A 68 -18.15 2.20 0.27
N ASN A 69 -17.14 1.35 0.11
CA ASN A 69 -16.90 0.26 1.05
C ASN A 69 -16.50 0.78 2.44
N ALA A 70 -15.59 1.74 2.50
CA ALA A 70 -15.17 2.33 3.77
C ALA A 70 -16.36 2.94 4.53
N ASN A 71 -17.24 3.68 3.83
CA ASN A 71 -18.41 4.27 4.43
C ASN A 71 -19.42 3.21 4.90
N LYS A 72 -19.60 2.12 4.14
CA LYS A 72 -20.48 1.01 4.54
C LYS A 72 -19.98 0.33 5.81
N TRP A 73 -18.67 0.09 5.90
CA TRP A 73 -18.10 -0.52 7.10
C TRP A 73 -18.27 0.35 8.33
N LEU A 74 -18.05 1.66 8.21
CA LEU A 74 -18.28 2.59 9.30
C LEU A 74 -19.75 2.59 9.75
N ALA A 75 -20.70 2.65 8.80
CA ALA A 75 -22.12 2.64 9.10
C ALA A 75 -22.58 1.33 9.73
N ASN A 76 -21.87 0.23 9.48
CA ASN A 76 -22.20 -1.11 9.93
C ASN A 76 -21.44 -1.54 11.20
N GLY A 77 -20.87 -0.60 11.95
CA GLY A 77 -20.11 -0.89 13.15
C GLY A 77 -18.82 -1.65 12.87
N ASN A 78 -18.10 -1.28 11.80
CA ASN A 78 -16.85 -1.89 11.37
C ASN A 78 -17.02 -3.35 10.94
N ARG A 79 -18.13 -3.67 10.29
CA ARG A 79 -18.44 -5.02 9.81
C ARG A 79 -18.68 -5.02 8.30
N THR A 80 -18.31 -6.13 7.67
CA THR A 80 -18.64 -6.38 6.26
C THR A 80 -20.12 -6.71 6.12
N VAL A 81 -20.61 -6.72 4.88
CA VAL A 81 -22.00 -7.13 4.56
C VAL A 81 -22.28 -8.54 5.06
N LYS A 82 -21.27 -9.41 5.03
CA LYS A 82 -21.38 -10.80 5.52
C LYS A 82 -21.27 -10.92 7.05
N GLY A 83 -21.15 -9.81 7.77
CA GLY A 83 -21.06 -9.79 9.22
C GLY A 83 -19.68 -10.03 9.80
N VAL A 84 -18.63 -10.09 8.98
CA VAL A 84 -17.25 -10.25 9.46
C VAL A 84 -16.80 -8.97 10.15
N GLN A 85 -16.34 -9.09 11.40
CA GLN A 85 -15.85 -7.96 12.16
C GLN A 85 -14.49 -7.51 11.63
N LEU A 86 -14.35 -6.21 11.35
CA LEU A 86 -13.08 -5.59 10.95
C LEU A 86 -12.50 -4.83 12.13
N SER A 87 -11.18 -4.75 12.24
CA SER A 87 -10.57 -3.94 13.28
C SER A 87 -10.84 -2.45 13.02
N GLU A 88 -10.89 -1.67 14.09
CA GLU A 88 -11.06 -0.22 13.99
C GLU A 88 -9.94 0.41 13.17
N ASP A 89 -8.69 -0.03 13.40
CA ASP A 89 -7.53 0.47 12.66
C ASP A 89 -7.65 0.20 11.16
N TYR A 90 -8.11 -0.98 10.78
CA TYR A 90 -8.32 -1.35 9.39
C TYR A 90 -9.31 -0.39 8.71
N VAL A 91 -10.46 -0.18 9.35
CA VAL A 91 -11.52 0.68 8.78
C VAL A 91 -11.07 2.14 8.74
N ASN A 92 -10.40 2.61 9.78
CA ASN A 92 -9.88 3.99 9.82
C ASN A 92 -8.83 4.24 8.73
N LEU A 93 -7.93 3.30 8.51
CA LEU A 93 -6.94 3.39 7.43
C LEU A 93 -7.60 3.38 6.06
N ALA A 94 -8.58 2.51 5.84
CA ALA A 94 -9.32 2.45 4.58
C ALA A 94 -10.05 3.77 4.30
N LYS A 95 -10.68 4.34 5.32
CA LYS A 95 -11.36 5.63 5.23
C LYS A 95 -10.37 6.75 4.90
N TYR A 96 -9.25 6.80 5.60
CA TYR A 96 -8.22 7.81 5.37
C TYR A 96 -7.69 7.75 3.94
N ILE A 97 -7.33 6.57 3.46
CA ILE A 97 -6.80 6.37 2.12
C ILE A 97 -7.82 6.80 1.06
N SER A 98 -9.08 6.39 1.23
CA SER A 98 -10.15 6.73 0.30
C SER A 98 -10.41 8.24 0.26
N ASP A 99 -10.44 8.90 1.41
CA ASP A 99 -10.64 10.34 1.50
C ASP A 99 -9.48 11.12 0.89
N MET A 100 -8.25 10.70 1.18
CA MET A 100 -7.05 11.35 0.62
C MET A 100 -6.99 11.19 -0.89
N ARG A 101 -7.38 10.06 -1.42
CA ARG A 101 -7.45 9.85 -2.86
C ARG A 101 -8.38 10.85 -3.54
N LEU A 102 -9.55 11.07 -2.95
CA LEU A 102 -10.50 12.06 -3.46
C LEU A 102 -9.97 13.49 -3.30
N TYR A 103 -9.39 13.79 -2.16
CA TYR A 103 -8.85 15.12 -1.88
C TYR A 103 -7.74 15.50 -2.84
N LEU A 104 -6.78 14.59 -3.06
CA LEU A 104 -5.63 14.85 -3.92
C LEU A 104 -6.00 14.92 -5.40
N GLY A 105 -6.89 14.02 -5.85
CA GLY A 105 -7.42 14.04 -7.22
C GLY A 105 -6.45 13.62 -8.31
N ASN A 106 -5.15 13.61 -8.05
CA ASN A 106 -4.09 13.31 -9.02
C ASN A 106 -3.41 11.96 -8.76
N VAL A 107 -3.95 11.16 -7.87
CA VAL A 107 -3.42 9.84 -7.52
C VAL A 107 -4.24 8.76 -8.20
N THR A 108 -3.57 7.91 -8.97
CA THR A 108 -4.17 6.75 -9.63
C THR A 108 -3.64 5.48 -8.99
N PHE A 109 -4.54 4.58 -8.63
CA PHE A 109 -4.19 3.26 -8.10
C PHE A 109 -4.31 2.22 -9.20
N LYS A 110 -3.29 1.35 -9.30
CA LYS A 110 -3.31 0.17 -10.15
C LYS A 110 -3.03 -1.05 -9.30
N LEU A 111 -3.79 -2.11 -9.49
CA LEU A 111 -3.58 -3.36 -8.76
C LEU A 111 -2.62 -4.26 -9.52
N GLN A 112 -1.73 -4.94 -8.81
CA GLN A 112 -0.87 -5.96 -9.40
C GLN A 112 -1.73 -7.04 -10.06
N GLY A 113 -1.30 -7.49 -11.23
CA GLY A 113 -2.08 -8.43 -12.04
C GLY A 113 -3.13 -7.81 -12.93
N SER A 114 -3.36 -6.50 -12.83
CA SER A 114 -4.25 -5.77 -13.74
C SER A 114 -3.58 -5.56 -15.10
N GLU A 115 -4.39 -5.55 -16.16
CA GLU A 115 -3.90 -5.25 -17.51
C GLU A 115 -3.36 -3.82 -17.64
N SER A 116 -3.77 -2.92 -16.77
CA SER A 116 -3.29 -1.54 -16.76
C SER A 116 -1.85 -1.39 -16.30
N VAL A 117 -1.27 -2.42 -15.68
CA VAL A 117 0.13 -2.41 -15.21
C VAL A 117 1.04 -2.68 -16.41
N THR A 118 1.93 -1.73 -16.70
CA THR A 118 2.85 -1.83 -17.83
C THR A 118 4.00 -2.80 -17.54
N ASN A 119 4.73 -3.20 -18.60
CA ASN A 119 5.91 -4.06 -18.42
C ASN A 119 7.00 -3.41 -17.57
N THR A 120 7.22 -2.11 -17.73
CA THR A 120 8.18 -1.36 -16.90
C THR A 120 7.74 -1.36 -15.44
N GLU A 121 6.45 -1.16 -15.17
CA GLU A 121 5.91 -1.21 -13.82
C GLU A 121 6.09 -2.60 -13.20
N LYS A 122 5.88 -3.66 -13.97
CA LYS A 122 6.13 -5.04 -13.50
C LYS A 122 7.58 -5.27 -13.09
N ILE A 123 8.53 -4.70 -13.81
CA ILE A 123 9.95 -4.79 -13.48
C ILE A 123 10.22 -4.16 -12.11
N TYR A 124 9.68 -2.98 -11.84
CA TYR A 124 9.84 -2.32 -10.55
C TYR A 124 9.15 -3.07 -9.41
N VAL A 125 8.00 -3.66 -9.67
CA VAL A 125 7.32 -4.53 -8.68
C VAL A 125 8.23 -5.70 -8.31
N ASN A 126 8.87 -6.34 -9.29
CA ASN A 126 9.80 -7.44 -9.05
C ASN A 126 11.03 -6.97 -8.26
N LEU A 127 11.55 -5.78 -8.54
CA LEU A 127 12.65 -5.21 -7.77
C LEU A 127 12.25 -4.98 -6.32
N ALA A 128 11.03 -4.51 -6.08
CA ALA A 128 10.51 -4.33 -4.72
C ALA A 128 10.42 -5.67 -3.99
N TRP A 129 9.94 -6.73 -4.66
CA TRP A 129 9.91 -8.08 -4.08
C TRP A 129 11.30 -8.61 -3.75
N GLN A 130 12.27 -8.36 -4.62
CA GLN A 130 13.67 -8.74 -4.36
C GLN A 130 14.23 -7.99 -3.15
N CYS A 131 13.91 -6.71 -3.03
CA CYS A 131 14.28 -5.90 -1.88
C CYS A 131 13.73 -6.48 -0.58
N LEU A 132 12.44 -6.82 -0.56
CA LEU A 132 11.79 -7.42 0.59
C LEU A 132 12.43 -8.77 0.96
N GLY A 133 12.70 -9.61 -0.04
CA GLY A 133 13.36 -10.90 0.17
C GLY A 133 14.74 -10.76 0.81
N LYS A 134 15.53 -9.79 0.37
CA LYS A 134 16.85 -9.52 0.95
C LYS A 134 16.74 -9.07 2.40
N LEU A 135 15.75 -8.23 2.72
CA LEU A 135 15.53 -7.76 4.09
C LEU A 135 15.13 -8.91 5.01
N GLU A 136 14.31 -9.84 4.55
CA GLU A 136 13.89 -10.98 5.34
C GLU A 136 15.02 -12.00 5.56
N ASN A 137 15.90 -12.15 4.60
CA ASN A 137 17.00 -13.11 4.66
C ASN A 137 18.22 -12.57 5.44
N ARG A 138 18.08 -11.44 6.13
CA ARG A 138 19.15 -10.82 6.90
C ARG A 138 18.81 -10.58 8.37
N PRO A 139 18.05 -11.43 9.06
CA PRO A 139 17.60 -11.14 10.43
C PRO A 139 18.75 -11.10 11.44
N GLU A 140 19.87 -11.75 11.17
CA GLU A 140 21.00 -11.83 12.08
C GLU A 140 22.14 -10.89 11.73
N MET A 141 21.99 -10.05 10.75
CA MET A 141 23.02 -9.09 10.38
C MET A 141 23.20 -8.03 11.45
N PRO A 142 24.46 -7.68 11.81
CA PRO A 142 24.70 -6.53 12.68
C PRO A 142 24.05 -5.27 12.11
N ALA A 143 23.59 -4.39 13.00
CA ALA A 143 22.88 -3.16 12.59
C ALA A 143 23.71 -2.33 11.59
N CYS A 144 25.01 -2.30 11.73
CA CYS A 144 25.91 -1.56 10.82
C CYS A 144 25.93 -2.13 9.40
N MET A 145 25.50 -3.39 9.21
CA MET A 145 25.44 -4.03 7.90
C MET A 145 24.07 -4.02 7.29
N GLN A 146 23.05 -3.61 8.04
CA GLN A 146 21.66 -3.55 7.59
C GLN A 146 21.29 -2.20 6.97
N ALA A 147 22.12 -1.24 7.14
CA ALA A 147 21.89 0.12 6.64
C ALA A 147 21.94 0.23 5.13
#